data_afdcad424db90fb87617593cf226eec3
#
_entry.id   afdcad424db90fb87617593cf226eec3
#
_cell.length_a   1.000
_cell.length_b   1.000
_cell.length_c   1.000
_cell.angle_alpha   90.00
_cell.angle_beta   90.00
_cell.angle_gamma   90.00
#
_symmetry.space_group_name_H-M   'P 1'
#
loop_
_entity.id
_entity.type
_entity.pdbx_description
1 polymer ?
#
loop_
_entity_poly.entity_id
_entity_poly.type
_entity_poly.pdbx_seq_one_letter_code
_entity_poly.pdbx_strand_id
1 'polypeptide(L)'
;KKEWMFVYDFIQEELAEYKEACEKGDIIGVLDALCDITYVSLGNGTMLHGLKGKIWKAYQEVQASNMSKSCATIEEADETVRVRAMEKDHPCHHEKVGDRYVAYRSSDKKVMKSINYFAPDLTQFFTEEELKNTKK
;
A
#
# COMPACT_ATOMS: atom_id res chain seq x y z
N LYS A 1 -14.29 22.87 -12.93
CA LYS A 1 -13.76 21.82 -12.02
C LYS A 1 -12.84 20.89 -12.81
N LYS A 2 -11.63 20.63 -12.30
CA LYS A 2 -10.68 19.73 -12.95
C LYS A 2 -11.21 18.30 -12.93
N GLU A 3 -10.99 17.54 -14.00
CA GLU A 3 -11.51 16.17 -14.14
C GLU A 3 -11.08 15.24 -12.99
N TRP A 4 -9.83 15.36 -12.51
CA TRP A 4 -9.37 14.51 -11.39
C TRP A 4 -10.16 14.74 -10.09
N MET A 5 -10.80 15.91 -9.94
CA MET A 5 -11.62 16.19 -8.76
C MET A 5 -12.86 15.30 -8.70
N PHE A 6 -13.40 14.89 -9.85
CA PHE A 6 -14.53 13.94 -9.88
C PHE A 6 -14.09 12.57 -9.35
N VAL A 7 -12.91 12.10 -9.75
CA VAL A 7 -12.35 10.85 -9.23
C VAL A 7 -12.14 10.95 -7.72
N TYR A 8 -11.54 12.04 -7.28
CA TYR A 8 -11.34 12.29 -5.85
C TYR A 8 -12.65 12.26 -5.07
N ASP A 9 -13.66 12.99 -5.55
CA ASP A 9 -14.97 13.07 -4.89
C ASP A 9 -15.64 11.69 -4.81
N PHE A 10 -15.57 10.90 -5.88
CA PHE A 10 -16.15 9.55 -5.91
C PHE A 10 -15.46 8.63 -4.91
N ILE A 11 -14.12 8.65 -4.83
CA ILE A 11 -13.38 7.84 -3.86
C ILE A 11 -13.75 8.27 -2.44
N GLN A 12 -13.86 9.57 -2.20
CA GLN A 12 -14.24 10.11 -0.89
C GLN A 12 -15.65 9.65 -0.48
N GLU A 13 -16.59 9.66 -1.41
CA GLU A 13 -17.96 9.17 -1.19
C GLU A 13 -17.96 7.70 -0.80
N GLU A 14 -17.27 6.85 -1.57
CA GLU A 14 -17.18 5.42 -1.28
C GLU A 14 -16.45 5.13 0.03
N LEU A 15 -15.45 5.95 0.37
CA LEU A 15 -14.75 5.84 1.65
C LEU A 15 -15.69 6.14 2.82
N ALA A 16 -16.59 7.11 2.68
CA ALA A 16 -17.59 7.42 3.69
C ALA A 16 -18.60 6.26 3.84
N GLU A 17 -19.02 5.64 2.74
CA GLU A 17 -19.90 4.46 2.76
C GLU A 17 -19.23 3.27 3.44
N TYR A 18 -17.92 3.05 3.17
CA TYR A 18 -17.15 2.02 3.86
C TYR A 18 -17.19 2.22 5.38
N LYS A 19 -16.92 3.45 5.82
CA LYS A 19 -16.94 3.79 7.25
C LYS A 19 -18.32 3.50 7.86
N GLU A 20 -19.38 3.97 7.21
CA GLU A 20 -20.75 3.78 7.68
C GLU A 20 -21.10 2.29 7.79
N ALA A 21 -20.75 1.50 6.78
CA ALA A 21 -20.98 0.05 6.81
C ALA A 21 -20.23 -0.62 7.96
N CYS A 22 -18.98 -0.22 8.22
CA CYS A 22 -18.20 -0.72 9.36
C CYS A 22 -18.87 -0.37 10.70
N GLU A 23 -19.31 0.86 10.86
CA GLU A 23 -19.97 1.32 12.09
C GLU A 23 -21.28 0.58 12.37
N LYS A 24 -21.98 0.16 11.32
CA LYS A 24 -23.22 -0.61 11.41
C LYS A 24 -23.00 -2.15 11.51
N GLY A 25 -21.78 -2.60 11.36
CA GLY A 25 -21.49 -4.04 11.28
C GLY A 25 -22.08 -4.71 10.03
N ASP A 26 -22.28 -3.95 8.95
CA ASP A 26 -22.84 -4.41 7.69
C ASP A 26 -21.74 -4.94 6.78
N ILE A 27 -21.47 -6.24 6.84
CA ILE A 27 -20.38 -6.86 6.06
C ILE A 27 -20.65 -6.80 4.55
N ILE A 28 -21.91 -6.84 4.13
CA ILE A 28 -22.25 -6.72 2.72
C ILE A 28 -21.97 -5.31 2.22
N GLY A 29 -22.33 -4.30 3.01
CA GLY A 29 -22.00 -2.90 2.71
C GLY A 29 -20.49 -2.64 2.68
N VAL A 30 -19.73 -3.27 3.59
CA VAL A 30 -18.26 -3.21 3.59
C VAL A 30 -17.71 -3.76 2.27
N LEU A 31 -18.17 -4.94 1.86
CA LEU A 31 -17.73 -5.56 0.61
C LEU A 31 -18.07 -4.68 -0.60
N ASP A 32 -19.28 -4.16 -0.65
CA ASP A 32 -19.73 -3.28 -1.73
C ASP A 32 -18.87 -2.02 -1.84
N ALA A 33 -18.65 -1.34 -0.72
CA ALA A 33 -17.83 -0.13 -0.67
C ALA A 33 -16.38 -0.38 -1.12
N LEU A 34 -15.76 -1.48 -0.68
CA LEU A 34 -14.41 -1.85 -1.13
C LEU A 34 -14.36 -2.12 -2.62
N CYS A 35 -15.38 -2.79 -3.17
CA CYS A 35 -15.50 -3.01 -4.61
C CYS A 35 -15.66 -1.68 -5.36
N ASP A 36 -16.46 -0.77 -4.84
CA ASP A 36 -16.70 0.54 -5.49
C ASP A 36 -15.45 1.43 -5.45
N ILE A 37 -14.71 1.43 -4.36
CA ILE A 37 -13.39 2.12 -4.29
C ILE A 37 -12.46 1.58 -5.38
N THR A 38 -12.42 0.26 -5.52
CA THR A 38 -11.62 -0.42 -6.54
C THR A 38 -12.09 -0.04 -7.94
N TYR A 39 -13.40 -0.04 -8.18
CA TYR A 39 -13.98 0.34 -9.47
C TYR A 39 -13.61 1.78 -9.85
N VAL A 40 -13.75 2.72 -8.92
CA VAL A 40 -13.43 4.14 -9.19
C VAL A 40 -11.93 4.31 -9.44
N SER A 41 -11.06 3.73 -8.61
CA SER A 41 -9.62 3.90 -8.74
C SER A 41 -9.04 3.21 -9.97
N LEU A 42 -9.35 1.93 -10.18
CA LEU A 42 -8.83 1.14 -11.31
C LEU A 42 -9.56 1.44 -12.62
N GLY A 43 -10.84 1.83 -12.56
CA GLY A 43 -11.59 2.24 -13.74
C GLY A 43 -11.35 3.70 -14.08
N ASN A 44 -12.05 4.58 -13.39
CA ASN A 44 -12.06 6.01 -13.72
C ASN A 44 -10.68 6.68 -13.55
N GLY A 45 -10.03 6.44 -12.43
CA GLY A 45 -8.73 7.06 -12.15
C GLY A 45 -7.65 6.62 -13.14
N THR A 46 -7.56 5.34 -13.40
CA THR A 46 -6.59 4.77 -14.33
C THR A 46 -6.77 5.31 -15.75
N MET A 47 -8.02 5.37 -16.22
CA MET A 47 -8.34 5.88 -17.56
C MET A 47 -8.06 7.37 -17.68
N LEU A 48 -8.49 8.15 -16.69
CA LEU A 48 -8.30 9.59 -16.68
C LEU A 48 -6.83 9.99 -16.81
N HIS A 49 -5.95 9.27 -16.12
CA HIS A 49 -4.52 9.59 -16.08
C HIS A 49 -3.70 8.86 -17.15
N GLY A 50 -4.37 8.14 -18.07
CA GLY A 50 -3.67 7.41 -19.13
C GLY A 50 -2.83 6.24 -18.64
N LEU A 51 -3.20 5.62 -17.52
CA LEU A 51 -2.41 4.57 -16.87
C LEU A 51 -2.88 3.14 -17.17
N LYS A 52 -3.86 2.98 -18.05
CA LYS A 52 -4.49 1.69 -18.35
C LYS A 52 -3.49 0.58 -18.69
N GLY A 53 -2.48 0.90 -19.50
CA GLY A 53 -1.47 -0.08 -19.90
C GLY A 53 -0.38 -0.33 -18.84
N LYS A 54 -0.36 0.43 -17.77
CA LYS A 54 0.70 0.43 -16.76
C LYS A 54 0.25 -0.05 -15.38
N ILE A 55 -1.04 0.16 -15.04
CA ILE A 55 -1.53 0.00 -13.66
C ILE A 55 -1.30 -1.40 -13.10
N TRP A 56 -1.49 -2.45 -13.90
CA TRP A 56 -1.36 -3.81 -13.41
C TRP A 56 0.09 -4.15 -13.03
N LYS A 57 1.06 -3.81 -13.90
CA LYS A 57 2.48 -4.02 -13.60
C LYS A 57 2.95 -3.16 -12.43
N ALA A 58 2.48 -1.92 -12.37
CA ALA A 58 2.77 -1.03 -11.26
C ALA A 58 2.22 -1.56 -9.94
N TYR A 59 0.99 -2.09 -9.95
CA TYR A 59 0.39 -2.72 -8.77
C TYR A 59 1.22 -3.91 -8.28
N GLN A 60 1.71 -4.76 -9.21
CA GLN A 60 2.58 -5.88 -8.85
C GLN A 60 3.88 -5.40 -8.19
N GLU A 61 4.48 -4.32 -8.69
CA GLU A 61 5.67 -3.71 -8.08
C GLU A 61 5.38 -3.20 -6.67
N VAL A 62 4.28 -2.48 -6.49
CA VAL A 62 3.84 -1.98 -5.17
C VAL A 62 3.55 -3.14 -4.23
N GLN A 63 2.91 -4.20 -4.72
CA GLN A 63 2.64 -5.42 -3.94
C GLN A 63 3.95 -6.06 -3.46
N ALA A 64 4.92 -6.24 -4.36
CA ALA A 64 6.22 -6.80 -4.00
C ALA A 64 6.94 -5.94 -2.97
N SER A 65 6.92 -4.62 -3.13
CA SER A 65 7.46 -3.67 -2.16
C SER A 65 6.79 -3.81 -0.79
N ASN A 66 5.47 -3.86 -0.75
CA ASN A 66 4.72 -4.00 0.50
C ASN A 66 5.00 -5.34 1.18
N MET A 67 5.11 -6.42 0.42
CA MET A 67 5.48 -7.73 0.97
C MET A 67 6.90 -7.74 1.53
N SER A 68 7.82 -6.95 0.95
CA SER A 68 9.20 -6.84 1.44
C SER A 68 9.33 -6.13 2.79
N LYS A 69 8.28 -5.50 3.29
CA LYS A 69 8.25 -4.94 4.65
C LYS A 69 8.27 -6.02 5.72
N SER A 70 7.72 -7.19 5.42
CA SER A 70 7.74 -8.35 6.30
C SER A 70 8.91 -9.27 5.96
N CYS A 71 9.23 -10.21 6.85
CA CYS A 71 10.34 -11.15 6.70
C CYS A 71 9.80 -12.52 6.24
N ALA A 72 10.48 -13.14 5.29
CA ALA A 72 10.09 -14.45 4.77
C ALA A 72 10.49 -15.59 5.73
N THR A 73 11.59 -15.41 6.47
CA THR A 73 12.14 -16.43 7.35
C THR A 73 12.37 -15.88 8.75
N ILE A 74 12.47 -16.78 9.73
CA ILE A 74 12.76 -16.39 11.12
C ILE A 74 14.16 -15.79 11.24
N GLU A 75 15.11 -16.27 10.45
CA GLU A 75 16.49 -15.77 10.42
C GLU A 75 16.53 -14.31 9.94
N GLU A 76 15.78 -14.00 8.87
CA GLU A 76 15.61 -12.62 8.41
C GLU A 76 14.96 -11.73 9.47
N ALA A 77 13.95 -12.25 10.17
CA ALA A 77 13.28 -11.53 11.25
C ALA A 77 14.21 -11.27 12.43
N ASP A 78 15.01 -12.26 12.84
CA ASP A 78 15.99 -12.10 13.91
C ASP A 78 17.02 -11.03 13.57
N GLU A 79 17.55 -11.05 12.36
CA GLU A 79 18.51 -10.04 11.89
C GLU A 79 17.88 -8.66 11.80
N THR A 80 16.64 -8.57 11.32
CA THR A 80 15.90 -7.31 11.24
C THR A 80 15.71 -6.71 12.63
N VAL A 81 15.29 -7.51 13.61
CA VAL A 81 15.11 -7.07 14.99
C VAL A 81 16.44 -6.53 15.56
N ARG A 82 17.53 -7.27 15.34
CA ARG A 82 18.86 -6.87 15.80
C ARG A 82 19.27 -5.51 15.21
N VAL A 83 19.18 -5.37 13.89
CA VAL A 83 19.60 -4.16 13.17
C VAL A 83 18.73 -2.97 13.55
N ARG A 84 17.41 -3.12 13.56
CA ARG A 84 16.50 -2.02 13.87
C ARG A 84 16.63 -1.53 15.30
N ALA A 85 16.83 -2.46 16.25
CA ALA A 85 17.06 -2.10 17.64
C ALA A 85 18.35 -1.26 17.80
N MET A 86 19.42 -1.63 17.09
CA MET A 86 20.69 -0.90 17.14
C MET A 86 20.60 0.49 16.52
N GLU A 87 19.92 0.63 15.37
CA GLU A 87 19.83 1.90 14.65
C GLU A 87 19.15 3.01 15.46
N LYS A 88 18.17 2.66 16.25
CA LYS A 88 17.32 3.63 16.96
C LYS A 88 17.43 3.55 18.48
N ASP A 89 18.28 2.67 19.00
CA ASP A 89 18.37 2.38 20.43
C ASP A 89 17.00 2.08 21.05
N HIS A 90 16.19 1.30 20.32
CA HIS A 90 14.86 0.86 20.74
C HIS A 90 14.74 -0.65 20.68
N PRO A 91 14.28 -1.31 21.77
CA PRO A 91 13.99 -2.73 21.71
C PRO A 91 12.97 -3.05 20.62
N CYS A 92 13.23 -4.09 19.86
CA CYS A 92 12.35 -4.60 18.82
C CYS A 92 12.11 -6.09 19.04
N HIS A 93 11.00 -6.60 18.53
CA HIS A 93 10.70 -8.01 18.51
C HIS A 93 9.97 -8.35 17.22
N HIS A 94 9.85 -9.64 16.91
CA HIS A 94 9.04 -10.06 15.77
C HIS A 94 7.92 -11.00 16.20
N GLU A 95 6.85 -11.02 15.40
CA GLU A 95 5.71 -11.91 15.59
C GLU A 95 5.40 -12.58 14.26
N LYS A 96 4.94 -13.82 14.32
CA LYS A 96 4.48 -14.53 13.14
C LYS A 96 3.08 -14.03 12.76
N VAL A 97 2.92 -13.59 11.49
CA VAL A 97 1.65 -13.12 10.94
C VAL A 97 1.39 -13.92 9.66
N GLY A 98 0.47 -14.88 9.73
CA GLY A 98 0.25 -15.84 8.66
C GLY A 98 1.49 -16.73 8.47
N ASP A 99 2.04 -16.76 7.27
CA ASP A 99 3.24 -17.50 6.91
C ASP A 99 4.51 -16.63 6.89
N ARG A 100 4.41 -15.37 7.36
CA ARG A 100 5.52 -14.41 7.38
C ARG A 100 5.78 -13.92 8.81
N TYR A 101 6.86 -13.17 8.97
CA TYR A 101 7.26 -12.56 10.24
C TYR A 101 7.31 -11.07 10.11
N VAL A 102 6.78 -10.35 11.10
CA VAL A 102 6.75 -8.88 11.13
C VAL A 102 7.55 -8.42 12.34
N ALA A 103 8.50 -7.51 12.11
CA ALA A 103 9.25 -6.86 13.17
C ALA A 103 8.50 -5.67 13.70
N TYR A 104 8.50 -5.48 15.01
CA TYR A 104 7.82 -4.39 15.70
C TYR A 104 8.77 -3.70 16.67
N ARG A 105 8.60 -2.39 16.80
CA ARG A 105 9.18 -1.66 17.92
C ARG A 105 8.37 -2.02 19.17
N SER A 106 9.07 -2.52 20.20
CA SER A 106 8.40 -3.09 21.37
C SER A 106 7.59 -2.08 22.19
N SER A 107 8.01 -0.81 22.20
CA SER A 107 7.39 0.22 23.02
C SER A 107 5.95 0.58 22.56
N ASP A 108 5.70 0.62 21.24
CA ASP A 108 4.43 1.09 20.68
C ASP A 108 3.87 0.19 19.57
N LYS A 109 4.54 -0.93 19.32
CA LYS A 109 4.16 -1.89 18.28
C LYS A 109 4.16 -1.30 16.85
N LYS A 110 4.99 -0.27 16.62
CA LYS A 110 5.18 0.25 15.26
C LYS A 110 5.89 -0.79 14.40
N VAL A 111 5.35 -1.04 13.20
CA VAL A 111 5.97 -1.96 12.25
C VAL A 111 7.31 -1.41 11.79
N MET A 112 8.34 -2.26 11.89
CA MET A 112 9.68 -1.98 11.41
C MET A 112 9.91 -2.77 10.12
N LYS A 113 10.41 -2.07 9.09
CA LYS A 113 10.63 -2.71 7.79
C LYS A 113 11.75 -3.74 7.87
N SER A 114 11.59 -4.87 7.17
CA SER A 114 12.65 -5.85 7.00
C SER A 114 13.93 -5.19 6.49
N ILE A 115 15.08 -5.76 6.84
CA ILE A 115 16.38 -5.35 6.28
C ILE A 115 16.43 -5.51 4.76
N ASN A 116 15.57 -6.35 4.19
CA ASN A 116 15.46 -6.60 2.76
C ASN A 116 14.35 -5.77 2.08
N TYR A 117 13.78 -4.80 2.79
CA TYR A 117 12.78 -3.91 2.22
C TYR A 117 13.35 -3.13 1.04
N PHE A 118 12.55 -3.01 0.00
CA PHE A 118 12.84 -2.12 -1.13
C PHE A 118 11.63 -1.24 -1.44
N ALA A 119 11.89 0.04 -1.76
CA ALA A 119 10.84 0.95 -2.20
C ALA A 119 10.39 0.59 -3.63
N PRO A 120 9.10 0.82 -3.97
CA PRO A 120 8.66 0.52 -5.33
C PRO A 120 9.30 1.48 -6.32
N ASP A 121 9.81 0.95 -7.44
CA ASP A 121 10.32 1.75 -8.54
C ASP A 121 9.24 1.89 -9.60
N LEU A 122 8.47 2.95 -9.52
CA LEU A 122 7.37 3.21 -10.45
C LEU A 122 7.82 3.99 -11.69
N THR A 123 8.97 4.64 -11.63
CA THR A 123 9.53 5.36 -12.79
C THR A 123 9.87 4.42 -13.93
N GLN A 124 10.16 3.14 -13.65
CA GLN A 124 10.47 2.13 -14.66
C GLN A 124 9.37 1.94 -15.71
N PHE A 125 8.13 2.31 -15.37
CA PHE A 125 6.97 2.14 -16.27
C PHE A 125 6.77 3.32 -17.21
N PHE A 126 7.61 4.35 -17.11
CA PHE A 126 7.49 5.57 -17.90
C PHE A 126 8.77 5.83 -18.71
N THR A 127 8.59 6.40 -19.90
CA THR A 127 9.70 6.99 -20.63
C THR A 127 9.99 8.39 -20.09
N GLU A 128 11.19 8.92 -20.37
CA GLU A 128 11.55 10.30 -20.00
C GLU A 128 10.57 11.31 -20.62
N GLU A 129 10.16 11.06 -21.86
CA GLU A 129 9.21 11.92 -22.57
C GLU A 129 7.85 11.94 -21.86
N GLU A 130 7.34 10.76 -21.46
CA GLU A 130 6.08 10.67 -20.74
C GLU A 130 6.13 11.46 -19.43
N LEU A 131 7.23 11.39 -18.70
CA LEU A 131 7.40 12.13 -17.44
C LEU A 131 7.46 13.65 -17.66
N LYS A 132 8.09 14.10 -18.76
CA LYS A 132 8.14 15.54 -19.11
C LYS A 132 6.78 16.10 -19.47
N ASN A 133 5.91 15.30 -20.05
CA ASN A 133 4.59 15.69 -20.53
C ASN A 133 3.47 15.53 -19.50
N THR A 134 3.81 15.28 -18.24
CA THR A 134 2.83 15.15 -17.17
C THR A 134 2.10 16.46 -16.95
N LYS A 135 0.78 16.44 -17.13
CA LYS A 135 -0.08 17.60 -16.85
C LYS A 135 -0.20 17.80 -15.34
N LYS A 136 0.09 18.99 -14.89
CA LYS A 136 -0.11 19.42 -13.50
C LYS A 136 -1.59 19.65 -13.19
#